data_56b3e2ff2c5c08dcb94324d1eeeaab9b
#
_entry.id   56b3e2ff2c5c08dcb94324d1eeeaab9b
#
_cell.length_a   1.000
_cell.length_b   1.000
_cell.length_c   1.000
_cell.angle_alpha   90.00
_cell.angle_beta   90.00
_cell.angle_gamma   90.00
#
_symmetry.space_group_name_H-M   'P 1'
#
loop_
_entity.id
_entity.type
_entity.pdbx_description
1 polymer ?
#
loop_
_entity_poly.entity_id
_entity_poly.type
_entity_poly.pdbx_seq_one_letter_code
_entity_poly.pdbx_strand_id
1 'polypeptide(L)'
;MFIIAWAIVPVENKVYWQWFMELLGEDLLLELGNGFALSSDHQKGLIYAIINVLPYAEHRMCARHIFANLQKRHKQMGPLHKVFLKCACAYNETVFWKQLEKMKTIKFEAYDEVKRSVGSNWS
;
A
#
# COMPACT_ATOMS: atom_id res chain seq x y z
N MET A 1 8.77 -13.53 8.36
CA MET A 1 8.80 -12.04 8.51
C MET A 1 9.46 -11.71 9.84
N PHE A 2 10.45 -10.84 9.84
CA PHE A 2 11.17 -10.43 11.06
C PHE A 2 10.73 -9.01 11.44
N ILE A 3 10.53 -8.79 12.74
CA ILE A 3 10.31 -7.45 13.29
C ILE A 3 11.68 -6.78 13.39
N ILE A 4 11.84 -5.64 12.73
CA ILE A 4 13.09 -4.85 12.74
C ILE A 4 13.04 -3.78 13.82
N ALA A 5 11.91 -3.09 13.96
CA ALA A 5 11.69 -2.05 14.95
C ALA A 5 10.21 -1.95 15.34
N TRP A 6 9.95 -1.40 16.51
CA TRP A 6 8.61 -1.08 17.01
C TRP A 6 8.68 0.07 18.01
N ALA A 7 7.58 0.76 18.20
CA ALA A 7 7.48 1.83 19.17
C ALA A 7 6.11 1.84 19.85
N ILE A 8 6.06 2.38 21.07
CA ILE A 8 4.82 2.65 21.79
C ILE A 8 4.61 4.15 21.77
N VAL A 9 3.44 4.57 21.28
CA VAL A 9 3.07 5.98 21.19
C VAL A 9 1.66 6.19 21.76
N PRO A 10 1.35 7.38 22.30
CA PRO A 10 0.02 7.66 22.86
C PRO A 10 -1.10 7.60 21.83
N VAL A 11 -0.81 7.98 20.59
CA VAL A 11 -1.76 8.02 19.49
C VAL A 11 -1.05 7.88 18.15
N GLU A 12 -1.69 7.19 17.21
CA GLU A 12 -1.18 7.05 15.85
C GLU A 12 -1.50 8.31 15.03
N ASN A 13 -0.48 9.13 14.78
CA ASN A 13 -0.60 10.36 13.99
C ASN A 13 0.67 10.64 13.17
N LYS A 14 0.62 11.69 12.33
CA LYS A 14 1.74 12.04 11.45
C LYS A 14 3.01 12.44 12.21
N VAL A 15 2.90 13.02 13.40
CA VAL A 15 4.06 13.47 14.20
C VAL A 15 4.86 12.27 14.69
N TYR A 16 4.17 11.27 15.27
CA TYR A 16 4.82 10.06 15.73
C TYR A 16 5.31 9.17 14.59
N TRP A 17 4.60 9.12 13.46
CA TRP A 17 5.09 8.44 12.26
C TRP A 17 6.34 9.11 11.69
N GLN A 18 6.38 10.44 11.64
CA GLN A 18 7.55 11.18 11.21
C GLN A 18 8.76 10.85 12.09
N TRP A 19 8.61 10.99 13.40
CA TRP A 19 9.64 10.65 14.38
C TRP A 19 10.15 9.19 14.23
N PHE A 20 9.23 8.24 14.11
CA PHE A 20 9.59 6.83 13.94
C PHE A 20 10.36 6.58 12.65
N MET A 21 9.91 7.16 11.54
CA MET A 21 10.57 7.00 10.25
C MET A 21 11.95 7.67 10.18
N GLU A 22 12.13 8.81 10.87
CA GLU A 22 13.44 9.46 10.99
C GLU A 22 14.44 8.56 11.73
N LEU A 23 14.08 8.03 12.89
CA LEU A 23 14.94 7.10 13.63
C LEU A 23 15.24 5.82 12.85
N LEU A 24 14.22 5.23 12.23
CA LEU A 24 14.38 4.03 11.41
C LEU A 24 15.30 4.29 10.21
N GLY A 25 15.16 5.43 9.56
CA GLY A 25 16.00 5.84 8.44
C GLY A 25 17.46 6.01 8.82
N GLU A 26 17.72 6.59 10.00
CA GLU A 26 19.07 6.73 10.56
C GLU A 26 19.67 5.38 10.94
N ASP A 27 18.95 4.57 11.72
CA ASP A 27 19.43 3.28 12.23
C ASP A 27 19.74 2.26 11.12
N LEU A 28 18.95 2.27 10.07
CA LEU A 28 19.11 1.37 8.91
C LEU A 28 19.93 1.99 7.78
N LEU A 29 20.43 3.21 7.94
CA LEU A 29 21.19 3.95 6.92
C LEU A 29 20.47 4.00 5.56
N LEU A 30 19.15 4.26 5.61
CA LEU A 30 18.32 4.28 4.41
C LEU A 30 18.57 5.51 3.53
N GLU A 31 19.37 6.46 4.00
CA GLU A 31 19.62 7.74 3.37
C GLU A 31 18.30 8.43 2.98
N LEU A 32 18.00 8.77 1.79
CA LEU A 32 16.71 9.32 1.38
C LEU A 32 15.76 8.25 0.80
N GLY A 33 16.04 6.97 1.07
CA GLY A 33 15.23 5.83 0.63
C GLY A 33 15.59 5.31 -0.75
N ASN A 34 16.68 5.79 -1.36
CA ASN A 34 17.08 5.36 -2.69
C ASN A 34 17.44 3.86 -2.72
N GLY A 35 16.80 3.12 -3.62
CA GLY A 35 16.99 1.67 -3.75
C GLY A 35 16.17 0.82 -2.76
N PHE A 36 15.33 1.46 -1.92
CA PHE A 36 14.44 0.75 -0.98
C PHE A 36 12.98 0.77 -1.46
N ALA A 37 12.29 -0.33 -1.20
CA ALA A 37 10.86 -0.44 -1.38
C ALA A 37 10.17 -0.61 -0.02
N LEU A 38 9.13 0.17 0.22
CA LEU A 38 8.32 0.14 1.44
C LEU A 38 6.89 -0.25 1.10
N SER A 39 6.32 -1.15 1.87
CA SER A 39 4.90 -1.49 1.77
C SER A 39 4.18 -1.07 3.05
N SER A 40 3.13 -0.29 2.92
CA SER A 40 2.32 0.18 4.04
C SER A 40 0.82 0.09 3.77
N ASP A 41 0.03 0.32 4.81
CA ASP A 41 -1.40 0.56 4.68
C ASP A 41 -1.69 2.02 4.22
N HIS A 42 -2.97 2.38 4.17
CA HIS A 42 -3.41 3.72 3.79
C HIS A 42 -3.44 4.74 4.95
N GLN A 43 -2.69 4.51 6.02
CA GLN A 43 -2.61 5.45 7.13
C GLN A 43 -1.94 6.75 6.67
N LYS A 44 -2.72 7.85 6.70
CA LYS A 44 -2.30 9.14 6.11
C LYS A 44 -1.04 9.72 6.77
N GLY A 45 -0.89 9.55 8.08
CA GLY A 45 0.28 10.00 8.82
C GLY A 45 1.56 9.27 8.40
N LEU A 46 1.46 7.96 8.17
CA LEU A 46 2.56 7.13 7.69
C LEU A 46 2.96 7.49 6.26
N ILE A 47 1.98 7.65 5.36
CA ILE A 47 2.24 8.08 3.97
C ILE A 47 2.97 9.42 3.96
N TYR A 48 2.51 10.39 4.76
CA TYR A 48 3.15 11.69 4.89
C TYR A 48 4.61 11.55 5.37
N ALA A 49 4.86 10.74 6.41
CA ALA A 49 6.19 10.53 6.96
C ALA A 49 7.14 9.87 5.94
N ILE A 50 6.67 8.86 5.20
CA ILE A 50 7.47 8.20 4.16
C ILE A 50 7.88 9.19 3.08
N ILE A 51 6.96 10.01 2.58
CA ILE A 51 7.25 11.01 1.54
C ILE A 51 8.28 12.04 2.03
N ASN A 52 8.20 12.45 3.30
CA ASN A 52 9.12 13.45 3.85
C ASN A 52 10.50 12.91 4.20
N VAL A 53 10.56 11.71 4.78
CA VAL A 53 11.82 11.16 5.29
C VAL A 53 12.54 10.34 4.23
N LEU A 54 11.81 9.62 3.41
CA LEU A 54 12.34 8.71 2.40
C LEU A 54 11.75 9.01 1.00
N PRO A 55 11.96 10.23 0.48
CA PRO A 55 11.32 10.69 -0.76
C PRO A 55 11.67 9.88 -2.00
N TYR A 56 12.79 9.15 -1.99
CA TYR A 56 13.25 8.33 -3.11
C TYR A 56 12.95 6.84 -2.92
N ALA A 57 12.30 6.46 -1.81
CA ALA A 57 11.86 5.09 -1.63
C ALA A 57 10.65 4.78 -2.54
N GLU A 58 10.63 3.57 -3.08
CA GLU A 58 9.44 3.07 -3.77
C GLU A 58 8.37 2.73 -2.73
N HIS A 59 7.28 3.50 -2.69
CA HIS A 59 6.20 3.27 -1.73
C HIS A 59 5.06 2.51 -2.38
N ARG A 60 4.76 1.33 -1.84
CA ARG A 60 3.69 0.43 -2.31
C ARG A 60 2.60 0.30 -1.27
N MET A 61 1.36 0.22 -1.73
CA MET A 61 0.21 -0.05 -0.85
C MET A 61 0.03 -1.54 -0.63
N CYS A 62 -0.17 -1.93 0.64
CA CYS A 62 -0.37 -3.32 0.99
C CYS A 62 -1.67 -3.87 0.40
N ALA A 63 -1.58 -4.86 -0.48
CA ALA A 63 -2.72 -5.48 -1.15
C ALA A 63 -3.74 -6.06 -0.15
N ARG A 64 -3.28 -6.63 0.97
CA ARG A 64 -4.16 -7.16 2.02
C ARG A 64 -5.03 -6.07 2.65
N HIS A 65 -4.48 -4.86 2.87
CA HIS A 65 -5.23 -3.73 3.41
C HIS A 65 -6.23 -3.17 2.38
N ILE A 66 -5.82 -3.09 1.10
CA ILE A 66 -6.73 -2.73 0.01
C ILE A 66 -7.90 -3.71 -0.03
N PHE A 67 -7.62 -5.01 0.01
CA PHE A 67 -8.65 -6.04 -0.01
C PHE A 67 -9.58 -5.97 1.21
N ALA A 68 -9.04 -5.78 2.42
CA ALA A 68 -9.84 -5.62 3.63
C ALA A 68 -10.78 -4.40 3.56
N ASN A 69 -10.33 -3.29 2.96
CA ASN A 69 -11.17 -2.12 2.74
C ASN A 69 -12.29 -2.40 1.72
N LEU A 70 -11.98 -3.11 0.63
CA LEU A 70 -12.99 -3.58 -0.33
C LEU A 70 -14.05 -4.45 0.32
N GLN A 71 -13.64 -5.41 1.17
CA GLN A 71 -14.57 -6.29 1.89
C GLN A 71 -15.53 -5.52 2.80
N LYS A 72 -15.04 -4.48 3.48
CA LYS A 72 -15.88 -3.64 4.35
C LYS A 72 -16.96 -2.87 3.57
N ARG A 73 -16.64 -2.47 2.34
CA ARG A 73 -17.54 -1.65 1.50
C ARG A 73 -18.42 -2.47 0.57
N HIS A 74 -17.98 -3.66 0.17
CA HIS A 74 -18.64 -4.50 -0.81
C HIS A 74 -19.01 -5.85 -0.20
N LYS A 75 -20.28 -6.10 0.03
CA LYS A 75 -20.76 -7.31 0.75
C LYS A 75 -20.57 -8.64 -0.01
N GLN A 76 -20.54 -8.62 -1.34
CA GLN A 76 -20.41 -9.83 -2.18
C GLN A 76 -19.04 -9.86 -2.86
N MET A 77 -18.10 -10.59 -2.27
CA MET A 77 -16.70 -10.61 -2.72
C MET A 77 -16.30 -11.85 -3.55
N GLY A 78 -17.18 -12.85 -3.73
CA GLY A 78 -16.81 -14.13 -4.35
C GLY A 78 -16.02 -14.02 -5.66
N PRO A 79 -16.62 -13.57 -6.79
CA PRO A 79 -15.92 -13.40 -8.06
C PRO A 79 -14.83 -12.32 -8.00
N LEU A 80 -15.08 -11.27 -7.23
CA LEU A 80 -14.17 -10.14 -7.06
C LEU A 80 -12.87 -10.53 -6.36
N HIS A 81 -12.93 -11.43 -5.38
CA HIS A 81 -11.76 -11.94 -4.67
C HIS A 81 -10.74 -12.59 -5.61
N LYS A 82 -11.24 -13.48 -6.50
CA LYS A 82 -10.36 -14.17 -7.47
C LYS A 82 -9.66 -13.21 -8.41
N VAL A 83 -10.38 -12.20 -8.89
CA VAL A 83 -9.81 -11.20 -9.79
C VAL A 83 -8.82 -10.29 -9.06
N PHE A 84 -9.16 -9.88 -7.82
CA PHE A 84 -8.25 -9.10 -6.98
C PHE A 84 -6.92 -9.82 -6.72
N LEU A 85 -6.97 -11.11 -6.36
CA LEU A 85 -5.75 -11.91 -6.15
C LEU A 85 -4.90 -11.98 -7.43
N LYS A 86 -5.51 -12.11 -8.60
CA LYS A 86 -4.78 -12.08 -9.87
C LYS A 86 -4.13 -10.72 -10.15
N CYS A 87 -4.77 -9.62 -9.73
CA CYS A 87 -4.14 -8.29 -9.77
C CYS A 87 -2.95 -8.22 -8.81
N ALA A 88 -3.15 -8.62 -7.55
CA ALA A 88 -2.11 -8.57 -6.51
C ALA A 88 -0.89 -9.44 -6.83
N CYS A 89 -1.07 -10.54 -7.54
CA CYS A 89 -0.01 -11.46 -7.96
C CYS A 89 0.53 -11.18 -9.38
N ALA A 90 0.13 -10.07 -10.00
CA ALA A 90 0.61 -9.74 -11.34
C ALA A 90 2.12 -9.46 -11.33
N TYR A 91 2.85 -10.09 -12.24
CA TYR A 91 4.30 -10.00 -12.33
C TYR A 91 4.79 -8.83 -13.21
N ASN A 92 3.89 -8.18 -13.92
CA ASN A 92 4.16 -6.96 -14.68
C ASN A 92 2.91 -6.09 -14.83
N GLU A 93 3.12 -4.85 -15.25
CA GLU A 93 2.09 -3.84 -15.40
C GLU A 93 1.00 -4.24 -16.40
N THR A 94 1.36 -4.82 -17.52
CA THR A 94 0.39 -5.26 -18.55
C THR A 94 -0.58 -6.30 -18.02
N VAL A 95 -0.07 -7.29 -17.27
CA VAL A 95 -0.90 -8.32 -16.63
C VAL A 95 -1.79 -7.70 -15.55
N PHE A 96 -1.26 -6.78 -14.75
CA PHE A 96 -2.02 -6.07 -13.73
C PHE A 96 -3.24 -5.35 -14.34
N TRP A 97 -3.02 -4.48 -15.32
CA TRP A 97 -4.10 -3.72 -15.95
C TRP A 97 -5.13 -4.62 -16.63
N LYS A 98 -4.68 -5.68 -17.29
CA LYS A 98 -5.59 -6.67 -17.90
C LYS A 98 -6.49 -7.37 -16.88
N GLN A 99 -5.97 -7.70 -15.70
CA GLN A 99 -6.79 -8.28 -14.63
C GLN A 99 -7.70 -7.24 -13.98
N LEU A 100 -7.21 -6.01 -13.79
CA LEU A 100 -8.00 -4.93 -13.22
C LEU A 100 -9.21 -4.58 -14.10
N GLU A 101 -9.07 -4.57 -15.43
CA GLU A 101 -10.19 -4.37 -16.35
C GLU A 101 -11.29 -5.46 -16.21
N LYS A 102 -10.93 -6.69 -15.88
CA LYS A 102 -11.92 -7.73 -15.56
C LYS A 102 -12.73 -7.40 -14.29
N MET A 103 -12.12 -6.74 -13.32
CA MET A 103 -12.82 -6.28 -12.13
C MET A 103 -13.91 -5.26 -12.47
N LYS A 104 -13.66 -4.41 -13.45
CA LYS A 104 -14.62 -3.41 -13.96
C LYS A 104 -15.92 -4.05 -14.43
N THR A 105 -15.86 -5.23 -15.07
CA THR A 105 -17.05 -5.95 -15.54
C THR A 105 -17.85 -6.59 -14.41
N ILE A 106 -17.23 -6.88 -13.29
CA ILE A 106 -17.87 -7.46 -12.11
C ILE A 106 -18.49 -6.37 -11.24
N LYS A 107 -17.68 -5.34 -10.91
CA LYS A 107 -18.13 -4.20 -10.09
C LYS A 107 -17.25 -2.98 -10.34
N PHE A 108 -17.83 -1.96 -10.98
CA PHE A 108 -17.13 -0.75 -11.35
C PHE A 108 -16.57 0.02 -10.13
N GLU A 109 -17.35 0.12 -9.05
CA GLU A 109 -16.94 0.83 -7.84
C GLU A 109 -15.70 0.22 -7.20
N ALA A 110 -15.59 -1.13 -7.20
CA ALA A 110 -14.41 -1.83 -6.70
C ALA A 110 -13.20 -1.61 -7.61
N TYR A 111 -13.40 -1.63 -8.92
CA TYR A 111 -12.37 -1.29 -9.91
C TYR A 111 -11.80 0.12 -9.67
N ASP A 112 -12.68 1.10 -9.54
CA ASP A 112 -12.30 2.51 -9.35
C ASP A 112 -11.56 2.72 -8.01
N GLU A 113 -11.99 2.02 -6.97
CA GLU A 113 -11.33 2.05 -5.66
C GLU A 113 -9.91 1.47 -5.71
N VAL A 114 -9.72 0.31 -6.33
CA VAL A 114 -8.39 -0.30 -6.50
C VAL A 114 -7.51 0.59 -7.35
N LYS A 115 -8.01 1.10 -8.46
CA LYS A 115 -7.28 2.00 -9.35
C LYS A 115 -6.78 3.25 -8.62
N ARG A 116 -7.63 3.88 -7.80
CA ARG A 116 -7.23 5.05 -6.99
C ARG A 116 -6.23 4.69 -5.89
N SER A 117 -6.38 3.51 -5.28
CA SER A 117 -5.48 3.05 -4.21
C SER A 117 -4.07 2.75 -4.70
N VAL A 118 -3.95 2.26 -5.92
CA VAL A 118 -2.65 1.93 -6.55
C VAL A 118 -2.00 3.17 -7.16
N GLY A 119 -2.81 4.13 -7.65
CA GLY A 119 -2.30 5.32 -8.32
C GLY A 119 -1.49 4.98 -9.57
N SER A 120 -0.32 5.62 -9.72
CA SER A 120 0.66 5.33 -10.76
C SER A 120 1.56 4.13 -10.41
N ASN A 121 1.59 3.73 -9.15
CA ASN A 121 2.43 2.65 -8.62
C ASN A 121 1.57 1.40 -8.43
N TRP A 122 1.48 0.57 -9.45
CA TRP A 122 0.67 -0.65 -9.48
C TRP A 122 1.24 -1.81 -8.65
N SER A 123 2.47 -1.73 -8.28
CA SER A 123 3.17 -2.81 -7.55
C SER A 123 3.09 -2.62 -6.04
#